data_753372e260a5bd95b61293fb02b09282
#
_entry.id   753372e260a5bd95b61293fb02b09282
#
_cell.length_a   1.000
_cell.length_b   1.000
_cell.length_c   1.000
_cell.angle_alpha   90.00
_cell.angle_beta   90.00
_cell.angle_gamma   90.00
#
_symmetry.space_group_name_H-M   'P 1'
#
loop_
_entity.id
_entity.type
_entity.pdbx_description
1 polymer ?
#
loop_
_entity_poly.entity_id
_entity_poly.type
_entity_poly.pdbx_seq_one_letter_code
_entity_poly.pdbx_strand_id
1 'polypeptide(L)'
;EETDTLTVKCQVVSVDSRRLTAVYTGSLSAQGAVHPTELFYTNTLDLTLVEDIGLADYGDALTMAAYVKSEDVSFYDLAADRLSAVTEYIATVDEDTLTSIFESADFPLGEDGAWPESFSYERQGTIYLSMPVPHALGDYVIVSFVPETK
;
A
#
# COMPACT_ATOMS: atom_id res chain seq x y z
N GLU A 1 11.43 32.52 -0.60
CA GLU A 1 10.11 31.89 -0.44
C GLU A 1 10.30 30.41 -0.16
N GLU A 2 9.79 29.97 0.97
CA GLU A 2 9.75 28.56 1.27
C GLU A 2 8.56 27.95 0.53
N THR A 3 8.79 26.88 -0.22
CA THR A 3 7.76 26.18 -1.00
C THR A 3 7.75 24.72 -0.65
N ASP A 4 6.57 24.10 -0.76
CA ASP A 4 6.45 22.65 -0.64
C ASP A 4 7.17 22.00 -1.83
N THR A 5 7.86 20.89 -1.56
CA THR A 5 8.57 20.14 -2.59
C THR A 5 8.05 18.71 -2.62
N LEU A 6 7.58 18.29 -3.80
CA LEU A 6 7.15 16.90 -4.04
C LEU A 6 8.14 16.24 -4.98
N THR A 7 8.71 15.12 -4.54
CA THR A 7 9.59 14.29 -5.37
C THR A 7 8.96 12.92 -5.50
N VAL A 8 8.76 12.45 -6.73
CA VAL A 8 8.16 11.13 -7.00
C VAL A 8 9.02 10.40 -8.03
N LYS A 9 9.28 9.13 -7.74
CA LYS A 9 9.97 8.21 -8.66
C LYS A 9 9.00 7.11 -9.06
N CYS A 10 9.01 6.75 -10.34
CA CYS A 10 8.22 5.66 -10.87
C CYS A 10 9.15 4.51 -11.26
N GLN A 11 8.77 3.30 -10.84
CA GLN A 11 9.47 2.08 -11.22
C GLN A 11 8.47 1.09 -11.78
N VAL A 12 8.71 0.60 -13.00
CA VAL A 12 7.95 -0.52 -13.54
C VAL A 12 8.53 -1.80 -12.94
N VAL A 13 7.76 -2.44 -12.05
CA VAL A 13 8.23 -3.64 -11.33
C VAL A 13 7.88 -4.93 -12.06
N SER A 14 6.90 -4.88 -12.97
CA SER A 14 6.48 -6.03 -13.76
C SER A 14 5.80 -5.56 -15.03
N VAL A 15 6.13 -6.19 -16.15
CA VAL A 15 5.46 -5.98 -17.42
C VAL A 15 5.49 -7.27 -18.23
N ASP A 16 4.34 -7.66 -18.75
CA ASP A 16 4.20 -8.76 -19.68
C ASP A 16 3.13 -8.40 -20.72
N SER A 17 2.70 -9.38 -21.52
CA SER A 17 1.70 -9.14 -22.58
C SER A 17 0.29 -8.83 -22.05
N ARG A 18 0.04 -9.06 -20.76
CA ARG A 18 -1.28 -8.89 -20.13
C ARG A 18 -1.35 -7.77 -19.13
N ARG A 19 -0.27 -7.52 -18.37
CA ARG A 19 -0.26 -6.57 -17.25
C ARG A 19 0.98 -5.70 -17.27
N LEU A 20 0.80 -4.48 -16.79
CA LEU A 20 1.89 -3.58 -16.44
C LEU A 20 1.67 -3.11 -15.02
N THR A 21 2.66 -3.30 -14.17
CA THR A 21 2.63 -2.84 -12.77
C THR A 21 3.70 -1.80 -12.54
N ALA A 22 3.28 -0.63 -12.09
CA ALA A 22 4.18 0.47 -11.73
C ALA A 22 4.04 0.79 -10.25
N VAL A 23 5.16 1.10 -9.62
CA VAL A 23 5.21 1.54 -8.23
C VAL A 23 5.79 2.95 -8.20
N TYR A 24 5.11 3.85 -7.49
CA TYR A 24 5.51 5.23 -7.31
C TYR A 24 5.91 5.43 -5.86
N THR A 25 7.14 5.82 -5.63
CA THR A 25 7.60 6.22 -4.30
C THR A 25 7.99 7.69 -4.33
N GLY A 26 7.73 8.38 -3.25
CA GLY A 26 8.04 9.80 -3.22
C GLY A 26 8.09 10.35 -1.82
N SER A 27 8.42 11.62 -1.75
CA SER A 27 8.37 12.37 -0.50
C SER A 27 7.83 13.77 -0.75
N LEU A 28 7.00 14.21 0.16
CA LEU A 28 6.46 15.56 0.19
C LEU A 28 7.10 16.31 1.36
N SER A 29 7.92 17.30 1.03
CA SER A 29 8.50 18.20 2.02
C SER A 29 7.64 19.46 2.11
N ALA A 30 6.81 19.52 3.13
CA ALA A 30 5.91 20.64 3.35
C ALA A 30 6.60 21.73 4.17
N GLN A 31 6.24 22.97 3.88
CA GLN A 31 6.73 24.14 4.61
C GLN A 31 6.42 23.99 6.12
N GLY A 32 7.45 24.13 6.96
CA GLY A 32 7.30 24.02 8.41
C GLY A 32 7.32 22.61 8.96
N ALA A 33 7.35 21.60 8.11
CA ALA A 33 7.48 20.20 8.55
C ALA A 33 8.94 19.85 8.87
N VAL A 34 9.14 19.15 9.97
CA VAL A 34 10.48 18.71 10.40
C VAL A 34 11.00 17.59 9.52
N HIS A 35 10.10 16.72 9.06
CA HIS A 35 10.43 15.57 8.21
C HIS A 35 9.47 15.51 7.03
N PRO A 36 9.94 15.06 5.84
CA PRO A 36 9.04 14.86 4.71
C PRO A 36 8.05 13.73 4.99
N THR A 37 6.88 13.80 4.35
CA THR A 37 5.90 12.72 4.33
C THR A 37 6.27 11.75 3.23
N GLU A 38 6.38 10.48 3.54
CA GLU A 38 6.68 9.44 2.57
C GLU A 38 5.41 9.01 1.84
N LEU A 39 5.52 8.85 0.53
CA LEU A 39 4.40 8.51 -0.34
C LEU A 39 4.65 7.19 -1.07
N PHE A 40 3.60 6.40 -1.18
CA PHE A 40 3.63 5.12 -1.89
C PHE A 40 2.33 4.93 -2.66
N TYR A 41 2.44 4.77 -3.97
CA TYR A 41 1.30 4.50 -4.84
C TYR A 41 1.64 3.38 -5.80
N THR A 42 0.64 2.63 -6.21
CA THR A 42 0.79 1.61 -7.25
C THR A 42 -0.28 1.76 -8.30
N ASN A 43 0.02 1.31 -9.49
CA ASN A 43 -0.97 1.19 -10.55
C ASN A 43 -0.67 -0.07 -11.36
N THR A 44 -1.64 -0.95 -11.46
CA THR A 44 -1.56 -2.12 -12.30
C THR A 44 -2.66 -2.02 -13.36
N LEU A 45 -2.28 -2.20 -14.61
CA LEU A 45 -3.19 -2.16 -15.75
C LEU A 45 -3.29 -3.52 -16.40
N ASP A 46 -4.51 -3.95 -16.68
CA ASP A 46 -4.78 -5.03 -17.61
C ASP A 46 -4.68 -4.47 -19.04
N LEU A 47 -3.68 -4.92 -19.79
CA LEU A 47 -3.39 -4.39 -21.12
C LEU A 47 -4.34 -4.90 -22.19
N THR A 48 -5.09 -5.96 -21.91
CA THR A 48 -6.09 -6.51 -22.84
C THR A 48 -7.43 -5.80 -22.68
N LEU A 49 -7.89 -5.62 -21.44
CA LEU A 49 -9.18 -4.99 -21.12
C LEU A 49 -9.06 -3.48 -20.96
N VAL A 50 -7.83 -2.96 -20.80
CA VAL A 50 -7.55 -1.54 -20.51
C VAL A 50 -8.27 -1.09 -19.24
N GLU A 51 -8.11 -1.88 -18.17
CA GLU A 51 -8.73 -1.64 -16.89
C GLU A 51 -7.69 -1.66 -15.76
N ASP A 52 -7.96 -0.89 -14.72
CA ASP A 52 -7.16 -0.94 -13.50
C ASP A 52 -7.40 -2.27 -12.77
N ILE A 53 -6.32 -2.86 -12.27
CA ILE A 53 -6.36 -4.04 -11.42
C ILE A 53 -5.98 -3.61 -10.01
N GLY A 54 -6.76 -4.03 -9.04
CA GLY A 54 -6.54 -3.68 -7.64
C GLY A 54 -6.62 -4.90 -6.72
N LEU A 55 -6.59 -4.62 -5.42
CA LEU A 55 -6.60 -5.66 -4.39
C LEU A 55 -7.76 -6.65 -4.55
N ALA A 56 -8.94 -6.15 -4.94
CA ALA A 56 -10.13 -6.99 -5.13
C ALA A 56 -9.92 -8.09 -6.17
N ASP A 57 -8.98 -7.91 -7.09
CA ASP A 57 -8.64 -8.91 -8.12
C ASP A 57 -7.65 -9.95 -7.60
N TYR A 58 -6.93 -9.65 -6.53
CA TYR A 58 -5.94 -10.55 -5.93
C TYR A 58 -6.47 -11.28 -4.71
N GLY A 59 -7.36 -10.65 -3.96
CA GLY A 59 -7.84 -11.18 -2.71
C GLY A 59 -9.00 -10.37 -2.14
N ASP A 60 -9.34 -10.69 -0.92
CA ASP A 60 -10.48 -10.13 -0.22
C ASP A 60 -10.02 -9.21 0.91
N ALA A 61 -10.62 -8.04 1.03
CA ALA A 61 -10.24 -7.04 2.03
C ALA A 61 -10.37 -7.56 3.47
N LEU A 62 -11.43 -8.33 3.75
CA LEU A 62 -11.63 -8.92 5.07
C LEU A 62 -10.52 -9.91 5.42
N THR A 63 -10.16 -10.76 4.47
CA THR A 63 -9.06 -11.73 4.62
C THR A 63 -7.73 -11.01 4.87
N MET A 64 -7.47 -9.94 4.13
CA MET A 64 -6.24 -9.16 4.30
C MET A 64 -6.20 -8.46 5.66
N ALA A 65 -7.32 -7.92 6.12
CA ALA A 65 -7.41 -7.28 7.44
C ALA A 65 -7.13 -8.30 8.55
N ALA A 66 -7.73 -9.49 8.46
CA ALA A 66 -7.47 -10.57 9.41
C ALA A 66 -6.01 -11.02 9.40
N TYR A 67 -5.41 -11.12 8.20
CA TYR A 67 -4.00 -11.47 8.05
C TYR A 67 -3.08 -10.44 8.72
N VAL A 68 -3.34 -9.16 8.51
CA VAL A 68 -2.53 -8.08 9.09
C VAL A 68 -2.57 -8.12 10.62
N LYS A 69 -3.69 -8.55 11.20
CA LYS A 69 -3.84 -8.67 12.65
C LYS A 69 -3.38 -10.02 13.20
N SER A 70 -2.98 -10.94 12.35
CA SER A 70 -2.51 -12.26 12.76
C SER A 70 -1.03 -12.26 13.17
N GLU A 71 -0.61 -13.32 13.81
CA GLU A 71 0.81 -13.53 14.16
C GLU A 71 1.67 -13.90 12.94
N ASP A 72 1.02 -14.29 11.84
CA ASP A 72 1.69 -14.72 10.61
C ASP A 72 2.04 -13.56 9.68
N VAL A 73 1.64 -12.34 10.02
CA VAL A 73 1.87 -11.18 9.16
C VAL A 73 3.35 -10.94 8.89
N SER A 74 3.68 -10.74 7.63
CA SER A 74 5.04 -10.39 7.19
C SER A 74 5.03 -9.01 6.55
N PHE A 75 6.09 -8.27 6.79
CA PHE A 75 6.27 -6.94 6.22
C PHE A 75 7.44 -6.95 5.25
N TYR A 76 7.29 -6.16 4.18
CA TYR A 76 8.33 -6.00 3.17
C TYR A 76 9.14 -4.73 3.48
N ASP A 77 10.47 -4.88 3.51
CA ASP A 77 11.41 -3.77 3.67
C ASP A 77 11.15 -2.92 4.93
N LEU A 78 10.74 -3.57 6.02
CA LEU A 78 10.55 -2.92 7.30
C LEU A 78 11.74 -3.19 8.21
N ALA A 79 12.36 -2.12 8.71
CA ALA A 79 13.47 -2.23 9.63
C ALA A 79 13.07 -2.90 10.95
N ALA A 80 13.93 -3.76 11.47
CA ALA A 80 13.65 -4.55 12.68
C ALA A 80 13.33 -3.68 13.91
N ASP A 81 13.95 -2.50 14.00
CA ASP A 81 13.71 -1.55 15.09
C ASP A 81 12.32 -0.90 15.04
N ARG A 82 11.69 -0.88 13.87
CA ARG A 82 10.33 -0.35 13.69
C ARG A 82 9.25 -1.41 13.82
N LEU A 83 9.60 -2.67 13.67
CA LEU A 83 8.64 -3.77 13.67
C LEU A 83 7.78 -3.81 14.93
N SER A 84 8.40 -3.65 16.09
CA SER A 84 7.69 -3.64 17.37
C SER A 84 6.66 -2.50 17.45
N ALA A 85 7.07 -1.29 17.08
CA ALA A 85 6.18 -0.12 17.10
C ALA A 85 5.03 -0.26 16.12
N VAL A 86 5.30 -0.79 14.93
CA VAL A 86 4.26 -1.03 13.92
C VAL A 86 3.28 -2.10 14.40
N THR A 87 3.77 -3.17 14.99
CA THR A 87 2.93 -4.24 15.56
C THR A 87 2.04 -3.71 16.68
N GLU A 88 2.58 -2.89 17.55
CA GLU A 88 1.81 -2.24 18.63
C GLU A 88 0.72 -1.33 18.05
N TYR A 89 1.05 -0.55 17.03
CA TYR A 89 0.08 0.30 16.37
C TYR A 89 -1.06 -0.52 15.75
N ILE A 90 -0.73 -1.58 15.01
CA ILE A 90 -1.72 -2.44 14.37
C ILE A 90 -2.67 -3.06 15.41
N ALA A 91 -2.16 -3.41 16.58
CA ALA A 91 -2.98 -3.94 17.67
C ALA A 91 -4.05 -2.95 18.14
N THR A 92 -3.83 -1.65 17.95
CA THR A 92 -4.80 -0.61 18.34
C THR A 92 -5.85 -0.33 17.25
N VAL A 93 -5.64 -0.82 16.03
CA VAL A 93 -6.55 -0.57 14.90
C VAL A 93 -7.58 -1.70 14.84
N ASP A 94 -8.85 -1.33 14.71
CA ASP A 94 -9.93 -2.31 14.58
C ASP A 94 -9.84 -3.01 13.22
N GLU A 95 -10.20 -4.29 13.20
CA GLU A 95 -10.25 -5.09 11.97
C GLU A 95 -11.23 -4.48 10.95
N ASP A 96 -12.37 -3.97 11.42
CA ASP A 96 -13.36 -3.31 10.55
C ASP A 96 -12.77 -2.05 9.90
N THR A 97 -11.95 -1.29 10.61
CA THR A 97 -11.24 -0.12 10.06
C THR A 97 -10.28 -0.54 8.97
N LEU A 98 -9.48 -1.58 9.20
CA LEU A 98 -8.56 -2.13 8.20
C LEU A 98 -9.32 -2.65 6.98
N THR A 99 -10.42 -3.35 7.19
CA THR A 99 -11.26 -3.86 6.10
C THR A 99 -11.75 -2.71 5.22
N SER A 100 -12.23 -1.63 5.84
CA SER A 100 -12.70 -0.44 5.10
C SER A 100 -11.58 0.22 4.30
N ILE A 101 -10.38 0.32 4.86
CA ILE A 101 -9.21 0.86 4.17
C ILE A 101 -8.88 0.00 2.95
N PHE A 102 -8.88 -1.31 3.10
CA PHE A 102 -8.53 -2.24 2.02
C PHE A 102 -9.62 -2.36 0.97
N GLU A 103 -10.89 -2.20 1.33
CA GLU A 103 -12.00 -2.14 0.36
C GLU A 103 -11.87 -0.96 -0.59
N SER A 104 -11.27 0.13 -0.13
CA SER A 104 -11.03 1.34 -0.91
C SER A 104 -9.63 1.37 -1.53
N ALA A 105 -8.88 0.27 -1.47
CA ALA A 105 -7.52 0.21 -1.98
C ALA A 105 -7.46 0.37 -3.50
N ASP A 106 -6.37 0.98 -3.96
CA ASP A 106 -5.99 1.08 -5.36
C ASP A 106 -6.85 2.05 -6.19
N PHE A 107 -6.33 2.39 -7.36
CA PHE A 107 -7.09 3.15 -8.36
C PHE A 107 -8.07 2.22 -9.09
N PRO A 108 -9.15 2.78 -9.66
CA PRO A 108 -9.44 4.21 -9.81
C PRO A 108 -9.94 4.85 -8.50
N LEU A 109 -9.96 6.18 -8.50
CA LEU A 109 -10.52 6.93 -7.37
C LEU A 109 -12.01 6.62 -7.21
N GLY A 110 -12.49 6.64 -5.96
CA GLY A 110 -13.90 6.50 -5.67
C GLY A 110 -14.75 7.63 -6.27
N GLU A 111 -16.07 7.46 -6.25
CA GLU A 111 -17.01 8.44 -6.81
C GLU A 111 -16.89 9.82 -6.17
N ASP A 112 -16.45 9.88 -4.92
CA ASP A 112 -16.22 11.12 -4.19
C ASP A 112 -14.86 11.76 -4.48
N GLY A 113 -14.04 11.12 -5.32
CA GLY A 113 -12.68 11.58 -5.63
C GLY A 113 -11.67 11.39 -4.51
N ALA A 114 -12.02 10.64 -3.48
CA ALA A 114 -11.11 10.37 -2.37
C ALA A 114 -9.94 9.49 -2.82
N TRP A 115 -8.73 9.84 -2.36
CA TRP A 115 -7.54 9.05 -2.63
C TRP A 115 -7.53 7.80 -1.76
N PRO A 116 -7.13 6.65 -2.33
CA PRO A 116 -6.94 5.45 -1.53
C PRO A 116 -5.86 5.64 -0.46
N GLU A 117 -6.07 5.06 0.70
CA GLU A 117 -5.06 5.03 1.77
C GLU A 117 -4.16 3.81 1.66
N SER A 118 -4.53 2.85 0.82
CA SER A 118 -3.82 1.60 0.63
C SER A 118 -3.65 1.32 -0.86
N PHE A 119 -2.50 0.76 -1.22
CA PHE A 119 -2.15 0.40 -2.59
C PHE A 119 -1.55 -0.99 -2.62
N SER A 120 -1.91 -1.77 -3.63
CA SER A 120 -1.44 -3.15 -3.76
C SER A 120 -0.82 -3.41 -5.12
N TYR A 121 0.01 -4.44 -5.19
CA TYR A 121 0.48 -5.03 -6.44
C TYR A 121 0.87 -6.48 -6.20
N GLU A 122 0.88 -7.25 -7.27
CA GLU A 122 1.33 -8.65 -7.24
C GLU A 122 2.61 -8.79 -8.04
N ARG A 123 3.56 -9.53 -7.49
CA ARG A 123 4.79 -9.89 -8.21
C ARG A 123 5.17 -11.32 -7.84
N GLN A 124 5.27 -12.17 -8.85
CA GLN A 124 5.70 -13.56 -8.68
C GLN A 124 4.88 -14.34 -7.61
N GLY A 125 3.58 -14.12 -7.59
CA GLY A 125 2.67 -14.80 -6.68
C GLY A 125 2.58 -14.21 -5.29
N THR A 126 3.33 -13.16 -4.99
CA THR A 126 3.25 -12.46 -3.71
C THR A 126 2.47 -11.17 -3.88
N ILE A 127 1.49 -10.95 -3.01
CA ILE A 127 0.72 -9.71 -2.95
C ILE A 127 1.42 -8.78 -1.97
N TYR A 128 1.70 -7.56 -2.43
CA TYR A 128 2.23 -6.49 -1.60
C TYR A 128 1.14 -5.45 -1.40
N LEU A 129 0.90 -5.08 -0.14
CA LEU A 129 -0.18 -4.19 0.23
C LEU A 129 0.34 -3.13 1.19
N SER A 130 0.27 -1.87 0.78
CA SER A 130 0.61 -0.78 1.69
C SER A 130 -0.55 -0.49 2.63
N MET A 131 -0.23 -0.11 3.87
CA MET A 131 -1.22 0.38 4.82
C MET A 131 -0.71 1.65 5.47
N PRO A 132 -1.60 2.60 5.79
CA PRO A 132 -1.18 3.83 6.43
C PRO A 132 -0.80 3.58 7.90
N VAL A 133 0.27 4.23 8.32
CA VAL A 133 0.70 4.25 9.72
C VAL A 133 1.00 5.70 10.10
N PRO A 134 1.10 6.02 11.41
CA PRO A 134 1.45 7.37 11.83
C PRO A 134 2.79 7.84 11.23
N HIS A 135 2.89 9.14 11.02
CA HIS A 135 4.10 9.77 10.47
C HIS A 135 5.37 9.36 11.23
N ALA A 136 5.28 9.24 12.54
CA ALA A 136 6.40 8.80 13.38
C ALA A 136 6.87 7.38 13.06
N LEU A 137 6.03 6.55 12.42
CA LEU A 137 6.35 5.18 12.00
C LEU A 137 6.70 5.08 10.52
N GLY A 138 6.73 6.20 9.80
CA GLY A 138 7.16 6.26 8.41
C GLY A 138 6.06 6.45 7.38
N ASP A 139 4.86 6.83 7.78
CA ASP A 139 3.68 7.12 6.96
C ASP A 139 2.99 5.89 6.37
N TYR A 140 3.73 4.89 5.95
CA TYR A 140 3.16 3.61 5.46
C TYR A 140 4.10 2.45 5.74
N VAL A 141 3.54 1.25 5.76
CA VAL A 141 4.29 -0.02 5.74
C VAL A 141 3.72 -0.91 4.65
N ILE A 142 4.52 -1.81 4.15
CA ILE A 142 4.12 -2.76 3.10
C ILE A 142 4.02 -4.14 3.72
N VAL A 143 2.83 -4.73 3.63
CA VAL A 143 2.55 -6.11 4.05
C VAL A 143 2.79 -7.02 2.85
N SER A 144 3.46 -8.12 3.05
CA SER A 144 3.62 -9.16 2.03
C SER A 144 2.78 -10.39 2.37
N PHE A 145 2.04 -10.89 1.39
CA PHE A 145 1.12 -11.99 1.57
C PHE A 145 1.25 -12.96 0.39
N VAL A 146 1.45 -14.24 0.71
CA VAL A 146 1.47 -15.29 -0.30
C VAL A 146 0.18 -16.10 -0.16
N PRO A 147 -0.75 -15.97 -1.13
CA PRO A 147 -1.98 -16.76 -1.09
C PRO A 147 -1.67 -18.26 -1.12
N GLU A 148 -2.42 -19.02 -0.36
CA GLU A 148 -2.31 -20.47 -0.43
C GLU A 148 -2.80 -20.95 -1.80
N THR A 149 -1.93 -21.65 -2.50
CA THR A 149 -2.31 -22.32 -3.75
C THR A 149 -3.03 -23.62 -3.40
N LYS A 150 -4.27 -23.69 -3.83
CA LYS A 150 -5.01 -24.94 -3.76
C LYS A 150 -4.76 -25.79 -5.00
#